data_d15771a46dcfaebf0e18bf2c296eebc3
#
_entry.id   d15771a46dcfaebf0e18bf2c296eebc3
#
_cell.length_a   1.000
_cell.length_b   1.000
_cell.length_c   1.000
_cell.angle_alpha   90.00
_cell.angle_beta   90.00
_cell.angle_gamma   90.00
#
_symmetry.space_group_name_H-M   'P 1'
#
loop_
_entity.id
_entity.type
_entity.pdbx_description
1 polymer ?
#
loop_
_entity_poly.entity_id
_entity_poly.type
_entity_poly.pdbx_seq_one_letter_code
_entity_poly.pdbx_strand_id
1 'polypeptide(L)'
;MIKSILVLAISVAIASGASSRLHAAPVDRVVAGAVRVTVNYKGSGKVDSSHRVWVWLFDTPNIGPGAMPIAELSVEKNGDVATFDADGNQVWIAVAYDVNGVMTGNAPPASGSPIGIYSSSTGAPEGVTPGAKGAVTLTFDDSQRMP
;
A
#
# COMPACT_ATOMS: atom_id res chain seq x y z
N MET A 1 44.20 -28.17 -72.72
CA MET A 1 43.38 -27.04 -72.32
C MET A 1 42.43 -27.45 -71.18
N ILE A 2 42.83 -27.19 -69.93
CA ILE A 2 41.99 -27.52 -68.76
C ILE A 2 41.81 -26.24 -68.03
N LYS A 3 40.52 -25.73 -67.99
CA LYS A 3 40.17 -24.55 -67.26
C LYS A 3 39.85 -24.92 -65.78
N SER A 4 40.73 -24.46 -64.91
CA SER A 4 40.48 -24.61 -63.48
C SER A 4 39.42 -23.58 -63.03
N ILE A 5 38.35 -24.08 -62.46
CA ILE A 5 37.30 -23.27 -61.84
C ILE A 5 37.64 -23.16 -60.35
N LEU A 6 37.98 -21.93 -59.94
CA LEU A 6 38.22 -21.58 -58.54
C LEU A 6 36.85 -21.36 -57.85
N VAL A 7 36.46 -22.26 -56.95
CA VAL A 7 35.27 -22.09 -56.12
C VAL A 7 35.67 -21.33 -54.87
N LEU A 8 35.17 -20.11 -54.77
CA LEU A 8 35.34 -19.25 -53.59
C LEU A 8 34.26 -19.60 -52.58
N ALA A 9 34.63 -20.29 -51.49
CA ALA A 9 33.72 -20.54 -50.39
C ALA A 9 33.60 -19.29 -49.48
N ILE A 10 32.43 -18.67 -49.49
CA ILE A 10 32.12 -17.56 -48.58
C ILE A 10 31.59 -18.18 -47.28
N SER A 11 32.41 -18.15 -46.22
CA SER A 11 31.97 -18.51 -44.87
C SER A 11 31.20 -17.33 -44.24
N VAL A 12 29.88 -17.48 -44.13
CA VAL A 12 29.06 -16.56 -43.36
C VAL A 12 29.15 -16.92 -41.89
N ALA A 13 29.85 -16.11 -41.11
CA ALA A 13 29.84 -16.20 -39.65
C ALA A 13 28.56 -15.61 -39.11
N ILE A 14 27.66 -16.47 -38.60
CA ILE A 14 26.46 -16.04 -37.88
C ILE A 14 26.89 -15.68 -36.46
N ALA A 15 27.02 -14.38 -36.19
CA ALA A 15 27.21 -13.88 -34.85
C ALA A 15 25.87 -14.03 -34.08
N SER A 16 25.77 -15.07 -33.24
CA SER A 16 24.69 -15.22 -32.28
C SER A 16 24.79 -14.13 -31.22
N GLY A 17 24.09 -13.02 -31.44
CA GLY A 17 23.94 -11.99 -30.45
C GLY A 17 23.06 -12.52 -29.29
N ALA A 18 23.68 -12.87 -28.19
CA ALA A 18 22.97 -13.12 -26.92
C ALA A 18 22.38 -11.79 -26.45
N SER A 19 21.09 -11.59 -26.73
CA SER A 19 20.34 -10.50 -26.13
C SER A 19 20.18 -10.78 -24.65
N SER A 20 21.07 -10.24 -23.83
CA SER A 20 20.89 -10.17 -22.39
C SER A 20 19.66 -9.32 -22.12
N ARG A 21 18.50 -9.95 -21.88
CA ARG A 21 17.35 -9.28 -21.34
C ARG A 21 17.72 -8.88 -19.91
N LEU A 22 18.10 -7.63 -19.74
CA LEU A 22 18.13 -6.99 -18.43
C LEU A 22 16.70 -7.09 -17.88
N HIS A 23 16.50 -8.00 -16.95
CA HIS A 23 15.34 -7.97 -16.07
C HIS A 23 15.53 -6.72 -15.21
N ALA A 24 14.90 -5.62 -15.63
CA ALA A 24 14.72 -4.50 -14.74
C ALA A 24 13.95 -5.02 -13.52
N ALA A 25 14.54 -4.89 -12.33
CA ALA A 25 13.80 -5.10 -11.09
C ALA A 25 12.47 -4.32 -11.16
N PRO A 26 11.35 -4.85 -10.63
CA PRO A 26 10.11 -4.12 -10.62
C PRO A 26 10.38 -2.80 -9.88
N VAL A 27 10.50 -1.72 -10.64
CA VAL A 27 10.46 -0.38 -10.08
C VAL A 27 9.09 -0.27 -9.42
N ASP A 28 9.10 -0.11 -8.10
CA ASP A 28 7.90 0.20 -7.32
C ASP A 28 7.32 1.49 -7.93
N ARG A 29 6.38 1.31 -8.85
CA ARG A 29 5.81 2.41 -9.61
C ARG A 29 4.97 3.19 -8.60
N VAL A 30 5.54 4.27 -8.08
CA VAL A 30 4.76 5.24 -7.31
C VAL A 30 3.68 5.74 -8.24
N VAL A 31 2.48 5.20 -8.09
CA VAL A 31 1.31 5.67 -8.85
C VAL A 31 1.09 7.11 -8.40
N ALA A 32 1.14 8.04 -9.35
CA ALA A 32 0.84 9.43 -9.07
C ALA A 32 -0.60 9.49 -8.53
N GLY A 33 -0.77 10.06 -7.32
CA GLY A 33 -2.06 10.08 -6.64
C GLY A 33 -2.30 8.95 -5.63
N ALA A 34 -1.31 8.08 -5.36
CA ALA A 34 -1.46 7.04 -4.34
C ALA A 34 -1.24 7.56 -2.92
N VAL A 35 -2.00 6.98 -1.98
CA VAL A 35 -1.76 7.07 -0.53
C VAL A 35 -1.31 5.70 -0.05
N ARG A 36 -0.16 5.63 0.62
CA ARG A 36 0.45 4.40 1.12
C ARG A 36 0.57 4.48 2.64
N VAL A 37 -0.13 3.63 3.33
CA VAL A 37 -0.18 3.61 4.80
C VAL A 37 0.51 2.37 5.31
N THR A 38 1.70 2.54 5.89
CA THR A 38 2.35 1.47 6.66
C THR A 38 1.71 1.39 8.03
N VAL A 39 1.16 0.24 8.37
CA VAL A 39 0.40 0.04 9.62
C VAL A 39 1.24 -0.69 10.65
N ASN A 40 1.45 -0.05 11.80
CA ASN A 40 2.16 -0.63 12.94
C ASN A 40 1.24 -0.68 14.16
N TYR A 41 0.64 -1.84 14.42
CA TYR A 41 -0.09 -2.09 15.65
C TYR A 41 0.85 -2.57 16.76
N LYS A 42 0.81 -1.89 17.90
CA LYS A 42 1.65 -2.16 19.09
C LYS A 42 0.86 -2.70 20.28
N GLY A 43 -0.42 -2.98 20.09
CA GLY A 43 -1.26 -3.57 21.13
C GLY A 43 -0.97 -5.06 21.36
N SER A 44 -1.79 -5.66 22.20
CA SER A 44 -1.64 -7.05 22.65
C SER A 44 -2.11 -8.09 21.62
N GLY A 45 -2.92 -7.69 20.65
CA GLY A 45 -3.46 -8.57 19.61
C GLY A 45 -2.44 -8.90 18.51
N LYS A 46 -2.60 -10.07 17.90
CA LYS A 46 -1.81 -10.48 16.74
C LYS A 46 -2.56 -10.07 15.47
N VAL A 47 -1.89 -9.37 14.57
CA VAL A 47 -2.43 -9.07 13.23
C VAL A 47 -2.21 -10.28 12.32
N ASP A 48 -3.30 -10.85 11.81
CA ASP A 48 -3.30 -11.98 10.87
C ASP A 48 -4.58 -11.95 10.01
N SER A 49 -4.81 -12.98 9.21
CA SER A 49 -5.96 -13.07 8.30
C SER A 49 -7.32 -13.11 9.02
N SER A 50 -7.35 -13.52 10.30
CA SER A 50 -8.57 -13.54 11.11
C SER A 50 -8.78 -12.25 11.91
N HIS A 51 -7.69 -11.57 12.27
CA HIS A 51 -7.68 -10.35 13.08
C HIS A 51 -6.88 -9.28 12.34
N ARG A 52 -7.54 -8.63 11.40
CA ARG A 52 -6.94 -7.65 10.49
C ARG A 52 -6.87 -6.28 11.13
N VAL A 53 -6.03 -5.42 10.56
CA VAL A 53 -6.17 -3.98 10.76
C VAL A 53 -6.87 -3.40 9.55
N TRP A 54 -7.98 -2.75 9.78
CA TRP A 54 -8.71 -1.99 8.76
C TRP A 54 -8.17 -0.58 8.68
N VAL A 55 -8.08 -0.06 7.47
CA VAL A 55 -7.58 1.28 7.13
C VAL A 55 -8.64 1.97 6.30
N TRP A 56 -9.05 3.16 6.72
CA TRP A 56 -10.03 3.99 6.03
C TRP A 56 -9.43 5.33 5.65
N LEU A 57 -9.81 5.81 4.48
CA LEU A 57 -9.58 7.18 4.04
C LEU A 57 -10.87 7.99 4.17
N PHE A 58 -10.72 9.24 4.58
CA PHE A 58 -11.81 10.24 4.68
C PHE A 58 -11.43 11.48 3.89
N ASP A 59 -12.42 12.19 3.39
CA ASP A 59 -12.27 13.49 2.73
C ASP A 59 -12.38 14.68 3.71
N THR A 60 -12.48 14.40 5.01
CA THR A 60 -12.66 15.37 6.09
C THR A 60 -11.84 15.01 7.32
N PRO A 61 -11.33 16.00 8.07
CA PRO A 61 -10.67 15.75 9.36
C PRO A 61 -11.64 15.32 10.47
N ASN A 62 -12.95 15.49 10.27
CA ASN A 62 -13.97 15.17 11.27
C ASN A 62 -14.30 13.67 11.25
N ILE A 63 -13.34 12.87 11.71
CA ILE A 63 -13.50 11.42 11.80
C ILE A 63 -14.21 11.08 13.11
N GLY A 64 -15.46 10.62 13.03
CA GLY A 64 -16.27 10.32 14.21
C GLY A 64 -17.59 9.65 13.84
N PRO A 65 -18.53 9.56 14.78
CA PRO A 65 -19.84 8.96 14.53
C PRO A 65 -20.52 9.63 13.33
N GLY A 66 -20.91 8.83 12.33
CA GLY A 66 -21.53 9.32 11.10
C GLY A 66 -20.57 9.75 9.99
N ALA A 67 -19.26 9.77 10.22
CA ALA A 67 -18.30 9.98 9.15
C ALA A 67 -18.31 8.76 8.20
N MET A 68 -18.36 9.05 6.89
CA MET A 68 -18.32 8.01 5.86
C MET A 68 -16.92 7.98 5.24
N PRO A 69 -16.25 6.83 5.22
CA PRO A 69 -14.99 6.70 4.50
C PRO A 69 -15.23 6.76 2.99
N ILE A 70 -14.26 7.31 2.26
CA ILE A 70 -14.22 7.31 0.79
C ILE A 70 -13.52 6.10 0.21
N ALA A 71 -12.69 5.42 1.00
CA ALA A 71 -12.02 4.17 0.63
C ALA A 71 -11.65 3.37 1.88
N GLU A 72 -11.54 2.05 1.71
CA GLU A 72 -11.21 1.10 2.77
C GLU A 72 -10.35 -0.05 2.26
N LEU A 73 -9.40 -0.48 3.06
CA LEU A 73 -8.58 -1.67 2.86
C LEU A 73 -8.26 -2.31 4.20
N SER A 74 -7.86 -3.57 4.19
CA SER A 74 -7.33 -4.22 5.39
C SER A 74 -5.94 -4.78 5.15
N VAL A 75 -5.14 -4.88 6.21
CA VAL A 75 -3.85 -5.56 6.23
C VAL A 75 -3.90 -6.75 7.18
N GLU A 76 -3.25 -7.84 6.78
CA GLU A 76 -3.26 -9.13 7.48
C GLU A 76 -1.95 -9.39 8.24
N LYS A 77 -1.02 -8.46 8.15
CA LYS A 77 0.27 -8.56 8.82
C LYS A 77 0.70 -7.20 9.34
N ASN A 78 1.28 -7.19 10.52
CA ASN A 78 1.83 -5.97 11.11
C ASN A 78 3.02 -5.46 10.30
N GLY A 79 3.04 -4.18 9.97
CA GLY A 79 4.03 -3.57 9.11
C GLY A 79 3.68 -3.60 7.62
N ASP A 80 2.58 -4.22 7.22
CA ASP A 80 2.11 -4.19 5.83
C ASP A 80 1.65 -2.79 5.41
N VAL A 81 1.61 -2.57 4.11
CA VAL A 81 1.24 -1.31 3.48
C VAL A 81 -0.12 -1.42 2.80
N ALA A 82 -1.08 -0.64 3.25
CA ALA A 82 -2.31 -0.40 2.51
C ALA A 82 -2.06 0.70 1.46
N THR A 83 -2.32 0.40 0.19
CA THR A 83 -2.13 1.35 -0.93
C THR A 83 -3.47 1.68 -1.56
N PHE A 84 -3.81 2.96 -1.57
CA PHE A 84 -5.04 3.50 -2.14
C PHE A 84 -4.72 4.36 -3.34
N ASP A 85 -5.52 4.24 -4.40
CA ASP A 85 -5.57 5.25 -5.45
C ASP A 85 -6.47 6.40 -4.98
N ALA A 86 -5.98 7.62 -5.08
CA ALA A 86 -6.72 8.80 -4.64
C ALA A 86 -6.58 9.94 -5.67
N ASP A 87 -7.64 10.73 -5.82
CA ASP A 87 -7.80 11.74 -6.88
C ASP A 87 -6.98 13.03 -6.67
N GLY A 88 -5.92 12.97 -5.86
CA GLY A 88 -5.04 14.12 -5.57
C GLY A 88 -5.54 15.07 -4.50
N ASN A 89 -6.77 14.91 -4.02
CA ASN A 89 -7.30 15.68 -2.88
C ASN A 89 -6.69 15.19 -1.56
N GLN A 90 -6.57 16.11 -0.62
CA GLN A 90 -6.10 15.77 0.73
C GLN A 90 -7.08 14.79 1.38
N VAL A 91 -6.54 13.77 2.05
CA VAL A 91 -7.30 12.75 2.77
C VAL A 91 -6.81 12.60 4.20
N TRP A 92 -7.67 12.10 5.07
CA TRP A 92 -7.37 11.78 6.47
C TRP A 92 -7.49 10.28 6.68
N ILE A 93 -6.73 9.72 7.61
CA ILE A 93 -6.57 8.29 7.77
C ILE A 93 -6.96 7.86 9.17
N ALA A 94 -7.81 6.86 9.26
CA ALA A 94 -8.10 6.14 10.50
C ALA A 94 -7.86 4.64 10.33
N VAL A 95 -7.55 3.97 11.44
CA VAL A 95 -7.34 2.53 11.50
C VAL A 95 -8.09 1.94 12.68
N ALA A 96 -8.43 0.65 12.59
CA ALA A 96 -8.90 -0.12 13.72
C ALA A 96 -8.41 -1.57 13.64
N TYR A 97 -8.09 -2.14 14.77
CA TYR A 97 -7.76 -3.56 14.89
C TYR A 97 -9.05 -4.36 15.14
N ASP A 98 -9.25 -5.39 14.32
CA ASP A 98 -10.42 -6.27 14.41
C ASP A 98 -10.22 -7.33 15.51
N VAL A 99 -10.59 -6.98 16.73
CA VAL A 99 -10.46 -7.87 17.90
C VAL A 99 -11.26 -9.15 17.75
N ASN A 100 -12.41 -9.08 17.09
CA ASN A 100 -13.35 -10.20 17.01
C ASN A 100 -13.28 -10.97 15.68
N GLY A 101 -12.51 -10.48 14.71
CA GLY A 101 -12.40 -11.08 13.37
C GLY A 101 -13.66 -10.99 12.52
N VAL A 102 -14.53 -10.01 12.78
CA VAL A 102 -15.85 -9.88 12.13
C VAL A 102 -16.06 -8.57 11.37
N MET A 103 -15.08 -7.66 11.39
CA MET A 103 -15.18 -6.41 10.64
C MET A 103 -15.22 -6.65 9.13
N THR A 104 -16.05 -5.88 8.45
CA THR A 104 -16.26 -5.96 7.00
C THR A 104 -15.81 -4.71 6.25
N GLY A 105 -15.25 -3.71 6.94
CA GLY A 105 -14.86 -2.43 6.35
C GLY A 105 -16.02 -1.44 6.16
N ASN A 106 -17.19 -1.93 5.78
CA ASN A 106 -18.39 -1.10 5.51
C ASN A 106 -19.14 -0.64 6.76
N ALA A 107 -18.72 -1.09 7.92
CA ALA A 107 -19.34 -0.75 9.19
C ALA A 107 -18.33 -0.10 10.12
N PRO A 108 -18.76 0.75 11.06
CA PRO A 108 -17.88 1.25 12.10
C PRO A 108 -17.23 0.11 12.87
N PRO A 109 -16.01 0.31 13.41
CA PRO A 109 -15.38 -0.67 14.27
C PRO A 109 -16.30 -1.02 15.45
N ALA A 110 -16.26 -2.29 15.87
CA ALA A 110 -17.01 -2.72 17.03
C ALA A 110 -16.54 -1.99 18.30
N SER A 111 -17.47 -1.77 19.26
CA SER A 111 -17.11 -1.23 20.57
C SER A 111 -15.95 -2.02 21.21
N GLY A 112 -15.00 -1.32 21.80
CA GLY A 112 -13.80 -1.87 22.40
C GLY A 112 -12.65 -2.17 21.43
N SER A 113 -12.85 -2.04 20.12
CA SER A 113 -11.76 -2.19 19.14
C SER A 113 -10.70 -1.11 19.30
N PRO A 114 -9.41 -1.45 19.36
CA PRO A 114 -8.33 -0.47 19.30
C PRO A 114 -8.41 0.34 18.01
N ILE A 115 -8.27 1.65 18.12
CA ILE A 115 -8.35 2.60 17.00
C ILE A 115 -7.15 3.53 16.98
N GLY A 116 -6.83 4.07 15.82
CA GLY A 116 -5.84 5.10 15.63
C GLY A 116 -6.24 6.06 14.52
N ILE A 117 -5.80 7.30 14.64
CA ILE A 117 -5.95 8.33 13.60
C ILE A 117 -4.56 8.87 13.29
N TYR A 118 -4.24 9.02 12.00
CA TYR A 118 -3.02 9.69 11.60
C TYR A 118 -3.09 11.15 12.04
N SER A 119 -2.17 11.53 12.93
CA SER A 119 -2.26 12.80 13.63
C SER A 119 -0.91 13.49 13.68
N SER A 120 -0.94 14.82 13.73
CA SER A 120 0.21 15.64 13.99
C SER A 120 0.74 15.44 15.44
N SER A 121 1.88 16.03 15.73
CA SER A 121 2.48 16.02 17.08
C SER A 121 1.58 16.63 18.16
N THR A 122 0.59 17.42 17.78
CA THR A 122 -0.41 18.01 18.68
C THR A 122 -1.64 17.13 18.90
N GLY A 123 -1.70 15.97 18.25
CA GLY A 123 -2.82 15.03 18.33
C GLY A 123 -4.01 15.38 17.43
N ALA A 124 -3.94 16.46 16.64
CA ALA A 124 -4.98 16.78 15.67
C ALA A 124 -4.87 15.88 14.42
N PRO A 125 -5.98 15.44 13.82
CA PRO A 125 -5.94 14.68 12.57
C PRO A 125 -5.14 15.42 11.51
N GLU A 126 -4.17 14.73 10.89
CA GLU A 126 -3.29 15.29 9.86
C GLU A 126 -3.70 14.79 8.48
N GLY A 127 -3.87 15.74 7.57
CA GLY A 127 -4.21 15.42 6.19
C GLY A 127 -3.00 14.99 5.36
N VAL A 128 -3.18 13.97 4.54
CA VAL A 128 -2.17 13.42 3.64
C VAL A 128 -2.51 13.78 2.20
N THR A 129 -1.55 14.36 1.49
CA THR A 129 -1.69 14.63 0.06
C THR A 129 -1.21 13.43 -0.73
N PRO A 130 -2.05 12.84 -1.60
CA PRO A 130 -1.64 11.73 -2.47
C PRO A 130 -0.43 12.04 -3.35
N GLY A 131 0.29 11.02 -3.77
CA GLY A 131 1.46 11.15 -4.63
C GLY A 131 2.79 11.08 -3.89
N ALA A 132 3.75 11.95 -4.22
CA ALA A 132 5.11 11.88 -3.67
C ALA A 132 5.18 12.01 -2.13
N LYS A 133 4.20 12.68 -1.51
CA LYS A 133 4.06 12.82 -0.06
C LYS A 133 2.99 11.91 0.54
N GLY A 134 2.44 11.02 -0.26
CA GLY A 134 1.35 10.12 0.14
C GLY A 134 1.77 8.89 0.93
N ALA A 135 3.06 8.74 1.27
CA ALA A 135 3.56 7.63 2.07
C ALA A 135 3.67 8.04 3.54
N VAL A 136 2.89 7.39 4.40
CA VAL A 136 2.87 7.65 5.84
C VAL A 136 2.98 6.35 6.63
N THR A 137 3.43 6.45 7.87
CA THR A 137 3.42 5.34 8.84
C THR A 137 2.47 5.70 9.97
N LEU A 138 1.48 4.86 10.21
CA LEU A 138 0.54 4.99 11.31
C LEU A 138 0.86 3.92 12.35
N THR A 139 1.22 4.37 13.55
CA THR A 139 1.45 3.49 14.70
C THR A 139 0.36 3.74 15.74
N PHE A 140 -0.27 2.68 16.22
CA PHE A 140 -1.31 2.74 17.25
C PHE A 140 -1.26 1.52 18.14
N ASP A 141 -1.97 1.57 19.26
CA ASP A 141 -2.01 0.52 20.28
C ASP A 141 -3.40 0.42 20.94
N ASP A 142 -3.46 -0.26 22.09
CA ASP A 142 -4.70 -0.48 22.83
C ASP A 142 -5.15 0.70 23.69
N SER A 143 -4.45 1.85 23.66
CA SER A 143 -4.73 2.99 24.53
C SER A 143 -6.01 3.76 24.14
N GLN A 144 -6.35 3.73 22.84
CA GLN A 144 -7.59 4.32 22.33
C GLN A 144 -8.48 3.22 21.76
N ARG A 145 -9.74 3.23 22.17
CA ARG A 145 -10.73 2.23 21.76
C ARG A 145 -12.04 2.90 21.34
N MET A 146 -12.73 2.23 20.42
CA MET A 146 -14.10 2.59 20.10
C MET A 146 -14.98 2.52 21.36
N PRO A 147 -15.79 3.55 21.61
CA PRO A 147 -16.71 3.57 22.74
C PRO A 147 -17.80 2.49 22.66
#